data_5780e23eced34bb50dba21fac371b3db
#
_entry.id   5780e23eced34bb50dba21fac371b3db
#
_cell.length_a   1.000
_cell.length_b   1.000
_cell.length_c   1.000
_cell.angle_alpha   90.00
_cell.angle_beta   90.00
_cell.angle_gamma   90.00
#
_symmetry.space_group_name_H-M   'P 1'
#
loop_
_entity.id
_entity.type
_entity.pdbx_description
1 polymer ?
#
loop_
_entity_poly.entity_id
_entity_poly.type
_entity_poly.pdbx_seq_one_letter_code
_entity_poly.pdbx_strand_id
1 'polypeptide(L)'
;CPAAQEENCMDIVPYLKLMVQKNGSDLFFSTGAPPNLKAEGETRPVGTAPLQSGQVRKLAYGIMSDDQIKEFEATYECNLAISVNALGRFRVNVYRQRGDAAMVIRYIKGVIPPVEKLNLPIILKDLIMEPRGLILVVGATGSGKSTTLAAMIEHRNQNRTGHILTIEDPIEYLYTHKKSVVDQREVGLDTLSYENALKNAMREAPDVIQIGEIREMFTMQHAIAYAETGHLCLSTLHANNANQALDRIINFFPDSAHQQLYMDLSLNLRAVVSQRLVKGKNGQRLPAVEILLLTTYISELIQKGDIHTIKEVMEQGNERGMQTFDQSLYKLYQEGKITLEEALAHADSRNNLSLKIRLSDTDGVAAPGGLGVAEDQF
;
A
#
# COMPACT_ATOMS: atom_id res chain seq x y z
N CYS A 1 28.23 -26.51 -0.48
CA CYS A 1 27.79 -27.88 -0.13
C CYS A 1 28.91 -28.87 -0.25
N PRO A 2 29.28 -29.65 0.79
CA PRO A 2 30.09 -30.84 0.63
C PRO A 2 29.21 -31.93 0.00
N ALA A 3 29.78 -32.59 -1.00
CA ALA A 3 29.21 -33.75 -1.66
C ALA A 3 29.23 -34.97 -0.71
N ALA A 4 28.13 -35.23 -0.03
CA ALA A 4 27.75 -36.50 0.59
C ALA A 4 26.48 -36.33 1.40
N GLN A 5 25.31 -36.37 0.77
CA GLN A 5 24.01 -36.77 1.31
C GLN A 5 22.94 -36.65 0.20
N GLU A 6 23.11 -37.43 -0.87
CA GLU A 6 22.07 -37.77 -1.83
C GLU A 6 21.21 -38.90 -1.24
N GLU A 7 20.43 -38.62 -0.20
CA GLU A 7 19.30 -39.48 0.15
C GLU A 7 18.14 -38.63 0.62
N ASN A 8 17.13 -38.43 -0.26
CA ASN A 8 15.81 -37.87 0.04
C ASN A 8 15.75 -36.41 0.57
N CYS A 9 16.45 -35.48 -0.01
CA CYS A 9 16.15 -34.06 0.17
C CYS A 9 14.88 -33.75 -0.64
N MET A 10 13.73 -33.67 -0.01
CA MET A 10 12.53 -33.10 -0.68
C MET A 10 12.88 -31.65 -1.04
N ASP A 11 13.01 -31.38 -2.33
CA ASP A 11 13.35 -30.06 -2.85
C ASP A 11 12.09 -29.19 -2.91
N ILE A 12 12.18 -27.97 -2.35
CA ILE A 12 11.08 -26.98 -2.37
C ILE A 12 10.98 -26.26 -3.73
N VAL A 13 12.08 -26.22 -4.49
CA VAL A 13 12.19 -25.44 -5.74
C VAL A 13 11.12 -25.83 -6.79
N PRO A 14 10.73 -27.08 -6.99
CA PRO A 14 9.64 -27.44 -7.91
C PRO A 14 8.31 -26.76 -7.57
N TYR A 15 7.98 -26.64 -6.27
CA TYR A 15 6.77 -25.98 -5.80
C TYR A 15 6.83 -24.46 -6.03
N LEU A 16 8.00 -23.84 -5.81
CA LEU A 16 8.22 -22.43 -6.09
C LEU A 16 8.12 -22.11 -7.58
N LYS A 17 8.67 -22.97 -8.44
CA LYS A 17 8.53 -22.86 -9.90
C LYS A 17 7.05 -22.91 -10.32
N LEU A 18 6.32 -23.88 -9.81
CA LEU A 18 4.87 -24.00 -10.09
C LEU A 18 4.10 -22.78 -9.61
N MET A 19 4.42 -22.26 -8.41
CA MET A 19 3.80 -21.07 -7.87
C MET A 19 3.98 -19.85 -8.78
N VAL A 20 5.20 -19.61 -9.27
CA VAL A 20 5.50 -18.50 -10.19
C VAL A 20 4.80 -18.70 -11.54
N GLN A 21 4.85 -19.91 -12.12
CA GLN A 21 4.20 -20.25 -13.40
C GLN A 21 2.69 -20.09 -13.38
N LYS A 22 2.05 -20.40 -12.24
CA LYS A 22 0.59 -20.28 -12.06
C LYS A 22 0.15 -18.93 -11.50
N ASN A 23 1.06 -17.96 -11.38
CA ASN A 23 0.80 -16.66 -10.74
C ASN A 23 0.15 -16.82 -9.34
N GLY A 24 0.61 -17.84 -8.59
CA GLY A 24 0.15 -18.12 -7.24
C GLY A 24 0.64 -17.10 -6.23
N SER A 25 -0.17 -16.86 -5.21
CA SER A 25 0.16 -15.94 -4.11
C SER A 25 0.78 -16.66 -2.92
N ASP A 26 0.26 -17.83 -2.56
CA ASP A 26 0.67 -18.56 -1.35
C ASP A 26 0.72 -20.07 -1.62
N LEU A 27 1.72 -20.74 -1.02
CA LEU A 27 1.82 -22.20 -0.92
C LEU A 27 1.66 -22.61 0.53
N PHE A 28 0.89 -23.66 0.78
CA PHE A 28 0.61 -24.20 2.10
C PHE A 28 1.11 -25.65 2.19
N PHE A 29 1.90 -25.93 3.22
CA PHE A 29 2.39 -27.27 3.54
C PHE A 29 1.93 -27.64 4.95
N SER A 30 1.08 -28.66 5.06
CA SER A 30 0.58 -29.18 6.32
C SER A 30 0.54 -30.69 6.29
N THR A 31 0.92 -31.33 7.39
CA THR A 31 0.84 -32.79 7.56
C THR A 31 -0.62 -33.26 7.42
N GLY A 32 -0.82 -34.35 6.67
CA GLY A 32 -2.14 -34.94 6.41
C GLY A 32 -2.89 -34.37 5.21
N ALA A 33 -2.35 -33.35 4.54
CA ALA A 33 -2.88 -32.77 3.32
C ALA A 33 -1.80 -32.75 2.22
N PRO A 34 -2.16 -32.80 0.92
CA PRO A 34 -1.22 -32.49 -0.14
C PRO A 34 -0.81 -31.02 -0.05
N PRO A 35 0.35 -30.60 -0.57
CA PRO A 35 0.68 -29.19 -0.72
C PRO A 35 -0.43 -28.46 -1.46
N ASN A 36 -0.75 -27.23 -1.05
CA ASN A 36 -1.82 -26.44 -1.67
C ASN A 36 -1.26 -25.12 -2.21
N LEU A 37 -1.70 -24.73 -3.40
CA LEU A 37 -1.38 -23.47 -4.05
C LEU A 37 -2.60 -22.58 -4.10
N LYS A 38 -2.48 -21.34 -3.60
CA LYS A 38 -3.48 -20.30 -3.76
C LYS A 38 -3.16 -19.48 -5.02
N ALA A 39 -4.07 -19.49 -5.98
CA ALA A 39 -3.99 -18.70 -7.21
C ALA A 39 -5.35 -18.09 -7.51
N GLU A 40 -5.39 -16.81 -7.90
CA GLU A 40 -6.64 -16.07 -8.21
C GLU A 40 -7.69 -16.10 -7.08
N GLY A 41 -7.22 -16.18 -5.83
CA GLY A 41 -8.09 -16.24 -4.64
C GLY A 41 -8.57 -17.65 -4.26
N GLU A 42 -8.39 -18.66 -5.12
CA GLU A 42 -8.76 -20.06 -4.84
C GLU A 42 -7.54 -20.88 -4.41
N THR A 43 -7.75 -21.77 -3.44
CA THR A 43 -6.74 -22.72 -2.97
C THR A 43 -6.99 -24.08 -3.59
N ARG A 44 -5.98 -24.62 -4.29
CA ARG A 44 -6.06 -25.90 -5.01
C ARG A 44 -4.89 -26.80 -4.61
N PRO A 45 -5.11 -28.13 -4.48
CA PRO A 45 -4.04 -29.06 -4.16
C PRO A 45 -3.03 -29.18 -5.32
N VAL A 46 -1.76 -29.34 -4.93
CA VAL A 46 -0.64 -29.65 -5.82
C VAL A 46 -0.30 -31.14 -5.66
N GLY A 47 -0.78 -31.95 -6.59
CA GLY A 47 -0.70 -33.41 -6.46
C GLY A 47 -1.83 -33.99 -5.60
N THR A 48 -1.76 -35.28 -5.35
CA THR A 48 -2.82 -36.02 -4.63
C THR A 48 -2.34 -36.65 -3.32
N ALA A 49 -1.01 -36.78 -3.13
CA ALA A 49 -0.43 -37.45 -1.97
C ALA A 49 -0.38 -36.53 -0.76
N PRO A 50 -0.98 -36.88 0.39
CA PRO A 50 -0.87 -36.11 1.61
C PRO A 50 0.53 -36.20 2.18
N LEU A 51 1.03 -35.08 2.72
CA LEU A 51 2.32 -35.00 3.42
C LEU A 51 2.27 -35.82 4.73
N GLN A 52 3.26 -36.65 4.94
CA GLN A 52 3.41 -37.47 6.14
C GLN A 52 4.07 -36.63 7.26
N SER A 53 3.89 -37.10 8.52
CA SER A 53 4.57 -36.51 9.68
C SER A 53 6.07 -36.40 9.47
N GLY A 54 6.66 -35.24 9.82
CA GLY A 54 8.06 -34.92 9.63
C GLY A 54 8.46 -34.48 8.22
N GLN A 55 7.65 -34.67 7.19
CA GLN A 55 8.00 -34.23 5.82
C GLN A 55 8.07 -32.71 5.69
N VAL A 56 7.10 -31.99 6.29
CA VAL A 56 7.12 -30.52 6.29
C VAL A 56 8.35 -30.00 7.05
N ARG A 57 8.70 -30.64 8.17
CA ARG A 57 9.92 -30.30 8.94
C ARG A 57 11.18 -30.46 8.09
N LYS A 58 11.30 -31.54 7.32
CA LYS A 58 12.43 -31.75 6.41
C LYS A 58 12.50 -30.66 5.33
N LEU A 59 11.37 -30.30 4.71
CA LEU A 59 11.31 -29.21 3.74
C LEU A 59 11.75 -27.88 4.34
N ALA A 60 11.20 -27.53 5.53
CA ALA A 60 11.51 -26.31 6.23
C ALA A 60 13.01 -26.23 6.61
N TYR A 61 13.55 -27.28 7.20
CA TYR A 61 14.97 -27.33 7.58
C TYR A 61 15.91 -27.25 6.39
N GLY A 62 15.49 -27.72 5.21
CA GLY A 62 16.27 -27.59 3.98
C GLY A 62 16.47 -26.15 3.48
N ILE A 63 15.71 -25.20 4.01
CA ILE A 63 15.78 -23.78 3.64
C ILE A 63 16.14 -22.85 4.82
N MET A 64 16.28 -23.38 6.02
CA MET A 64 16.62 -22.66 7.24
C MET A 64 18.12 -22.77 7.53
N SER A 65 18.69 -21.74 8.18
CA SER A 65 20.00 -21.81 8.80
C SER A 65 19.92 -22.56 10.14
N ASP A 66 21.09 -23.00 10.66
CA ASP A 66 21.16 -23.68 11.96
C ASP A 66 20.59 -22.84 13.12
N ASP A 67 20.74 -21.52 13.07
CA ASP A 67 20.20 -20.62 14.09
C ASP A 67 18.69 -20.45 13.97
N GLN A 68 18.15 -20.40 12.75
CA GLN A 68 16.71 -20.41 12.50
C GLN A 68 16.05 -21.71 12.93
N ILE A 69 16.73 -22.84 12.76
CA ILE A 69 16.27 -24.14 13.27
C ILE A 69 16.21 -24.13 14.82
N LYS A 70 17.25 -23.61 15.49
CA LYS A 70 17.27 -23.47 16.95
C LYS A 70 16.15 -22.55 17.45
N GLU A 71 15.93 -21.41 16.76
CA GLU A 71 14.83 -20.49 17.08
C GLU A 71 13.47 -21.17 16.94
N PHE A 72 13.23 -21.87 15.81
CA PHE A 72 11.99 -22.61 15.60
C PHE A 72 11.73 -23.68 16.64
N GLU A 73 12.76 -24.46 17.03
CA GLU A 73 12.61 -25.51 18.05
C GLU A 73 12.33 -24.91 19.45
N ALA A 74 12.82 -23.70 19.73
CA ALA A 74 12.60 -23.00 21.00
C ALA A 74 11.27 -22.26 21.08
N THR A 75 10.87 -21.58 19.98
CA THR A 75 9.70 -20.67 19.96
C THR A 75 8.48 -21.24 19.25
N TYR A 76 8.66 -22.34 18.49
CA TYR A 76 7.65 -22.99 17.62
C TYR A 76 7.23 -22.17 16.42
N GLU A 77 7.88 -21.06 16.13
CA GLU A 77 7.65 -20.19 15.00
C GLU A 77 8.98 -19.68 14.44
N CYS A 78 9.05 -19.53 13.12
CA CYS A 78 10.19 -18.87 12.46
C CYS A 78 9.71 -18.18 11.18
N ASN A 79 10.09 -16.92 11.02
CA ASN A 79 9.90 -16.15 9.80
C ASN A 79 11.23 -16.00 9.08
N LEU A 80 11.27 -16.34 7.80
CA LEU A 80 12.47 -16.18 6.99
C LEU A 80 12.11 -15.76 5.55
N ALA A 81 13.09 -15.29 4.82
CA ALA A 81 12.96 -15.00 3.40
C ALA A 81 14.02 -15.80 2.62
N ILE A 82 13.61 -16.36 1.50
CA ILE A 82 14.49 -17.05 0.57
C ILE A 82 14.47 -16.38 -0.79
N SER A 83 15.64 -16.27 -1.42
CA SER A 83 15.75 -15.78 -2.79
C SER A 83 16.23 -16.92 -3.67
N VAL A 84 15.49 -17.21 -4.73
CA VAL A 84 15.84 -18.28 -5.68
C VAL A 84 16.10 -17.64 -7.04
N ASN A 85 17.31 -17.88 -7.57
CA ASN A 85 17.74 -17.32 -8.85
C ASN A 85 16.70 -17.61 -9.94
N ALA A 86 16.38 -16.59 -10.75
CA ALA A 86 15.39 -16.61 -11.83
C ALA A 86 13.93 -16.84 -11.40
N LEU A 87 13.62 -17.08 -10.13
CA LEU A 87 12.24 -17.20 -9.63
C LEU A 87 11.79 -15.99 -8.82
N GLY A 88 12.68 -15.40 -8.03
CA GLY A 88 12.39 -14.24 -7.19
C GLY A 88 12.54 -14.50 -5.69
N ARG A 89 11.94 -13.68 -4.86
CA ARG A 89 12.00 -13.74 -3.40
C ARG A 89 10.67 -14.29 -2.85
N PHE A 90 10.79 -15.11 -1.81
CA PHE A 90 9.66 -15.74 -1.14
C PHE A 90 9.79 -15.51 0.36
N ARG A 91 8.71 -15.12 1.00
CA ARG A 91 8.60 -15.08 2.46
C ARG A 91 8.08 -16.42 2.93
N VAL A 92 8.70 -16.98 3.93
CA VAL A 92 8.35 -18.27 4.53
C VAL A 92 8.03 -18.07 6.00
N ASN A 93 6.87 -18.55 6.42
CA ASN A 93 6.51 -18.69 7.83
C ASN A 93 6.43 -20.18 8.15
N VAL A 94 7.24 -20.62 9.11
CA VAL A 94 7.21 -21.98 9.65
C VAL A 94 6.67 -21.94 11.05
N TYR A 95 5.69 -22.78 11.35
CA TYR A 95 5.05 -22.82 12.67
C TYR A 95 4.66 -24.24 13.06
N ARG A 96 4.46 -24.47 14.36
CA ARG A 96 4.02 -25.78 14.89
C ARG A 96 2.51 -25.84 14.97
N GLN A 97 1.92 -26.92 14.42
CA GLN A 97 0.50 -27.20 14.54
C GLN A 97 0.29 -28.69 14.87
N ARG A 98 -0.52 -29.00 15.91
CA ARG A 98 -0.82 -30.38 16.36
C ARG A 98 0.42 -31.24 16.57
N GLY A 99 1.51 -30.64 17.08
CA GLY A 99 2.77 -31.33 17.35
C GLY A 99 3.70 -31.50 16.15
N ASP A 100 3.24 -31.18 14.93
CA ASP A 100 4.04 -31.25 13.69
C ASP A 100 4.34 -29.87 13.12
N ALA A 101 5.30 -29.76 12.21
CA ALA A 101 5.60 -28.53 11.51
C ALA A 101 4.59 -28.27 10.39
N ALA A 102 4.21 -27.01 10.22
CA ALA A 102 3.52 -26.50 9.04
C ALA A 102 4.28 -25.31 8.46
N MET A 103 4.09 -25.01 7.18
CA MET A 103 4.81 -23.95 6.50
C MET A 103 3.91 -23.27 5.47
N VAL A 104 3.96 -21.93 5.43
CA VAL A 104 3.34 -21.10 4.39
C VAL A 104 4.42 -20.31 3.68
N ILE A 105 4.38 -20.34 2.34
CA ILE A 105 5.30 -19.58 1.50
C ILE A 105 4.50 -18.59 0.68
N ARG A 106 4.88 -17.32 0.74
CA ARG A 106 4.30 -16.23 -0.05
C ARG A 106 5.29 -15.73 -1.09
N TYR A 107 4.83 -15.60 -2.32
CA TYR A 107 5.64 -15.00 -3.40
C TYR A 107 5.63 -13.48 -3.31
N ILE A 108 6.82 -12.88 -3.26
CA ILE A 108 6.99 -11.43 -3.30
C ILE A 108 7.15 -10.99 -4.74
N LYS A 109 6.21 -10.18 -5.22
CA LYS A 109 6.17 -9.79 -6.64
C LYS A 109 7.32 -8.84 -6.98
N GLY A 110 8.07 -9.18 -8.01
CA GLY A 110 9.14 -8.35 -8.57
C GLY A 110 8.68 -7.37 -9.67
N VAL A 111 7.44 -7.49 -10.14
CA VAL A 111 6.90 -6.60 -11.18
C VAL A 111 5.98 -5.57 -10.53
N ILE A 112 6.40 -4.31 -10.58
CA ILE A 112 5.64 -3.17 -10.06
C ILE A 112 4.93 -2.50 -11.23
N PRO A 113 3.57 -2.46 -11.24
CA PRO A 113 2.83 -1.80 -12.31
C PRO A 113 3.06 -0.27 -12.24
N PRO A 114 3.21 0.42 -13.37
CA PRO A 114 3.30 1.88 -13.37
C PRO A 114 1.97 2.54 -12.97
N VAL A 115 2.05 3.79 -12.50
CA VAL A 115 0.93 4.58 -11.98
C VAL A 115 -0.28 4.57 -12.93
N GLU A 116 -0.04 4.68 -14.24
CA GLU A 116 -1.08 4.70 -15.27
C GLU A 116 -1.84 3.38 -15.38
N LYS A 117 -1.13 2.24 -15.30
CA LYS A 117 -1.77 0.91 -15.37
C LYS A 117 -2.61 0.62 -14.13
N LEU A 118 -2.34 1.30 -13.04
CA LEU A 118 -3.12 1.21 -11.81
C LEU A 118 -4.35 2.14 -11.81
N ASN A 119 -4.55 2.95 -12.86
CA ASN A 119 -5.58 4.00 -12.92
C ASN A 119 -5.46 5.02 -11.77
N LEU A 120 -4.26 5.29 -11.29
CA LEU A 120 -3.98 6.26 -10.26
C LEU A 120 -3.84 7.67 -10.86
N PRO A 121 -4.15 8.73 -10.10
CA PRO A 121 -3.96 10.12 -10.55
C PRO A 121 -2.49 10.41 -10.89
N ILE A 122 -2.27 11.09 -12.03
CA ILE A 122 -0.93 11.39 -12.56
C ILE A 122 -0.09 12.24 -11.59
N ILE A 123 -0.73 13.11 -10.81
CA ILE A 123 -0.05 13.96 -9.82
C ILE A 123 0.81 13.18 -8.83
N LEU A 124 0.53 11.89 -8.61
CA LEU A 124 1.36 11.04 -7.75
C LEU A 124 2.80 10.92 -8.27
N LYS A 125 3.02 11.08 -9.58
CA LYS A 125 4.34 11.13 -10.17
C LYS A 125 5.09 12.42 -9.81
N ASP A 126 4.39 13.54 -9.75
CA ASP A 126 4.96 14.83 -9.37
C ASP A 126 5.28 14.82 -7.87
N LEU A 127 4.36 14.32 -7.06
CA LEU A 127 4.54 14.22 -5.61
C LEU A 127 5.77 13.38 -5.21
N ILE A 128 6.01 12.26 -5.86
CA ILE A 128 7.19 11.43 -5.54
C ILE A 128 8.51 12.07 -6.00
N MET A 129 8.46 13.04 -6.90
CA MET A 129 9.63 13.78 -7.38
C MET A 129 9.96 15.01 -6.51
N GLU A 130 9.13 15.32 -5.52
CA GLU A 130 9.42 16.37 -4.53
C GLU A 130 10.79 16.15 -3.87
N PRO A 131 11.53 17.22 -3.57
CA PRO A 131 12.85 17.11 -2.97
C PRO A 131 12.78 16.69 -1.50
N ARG A 132 11.73 17.12 -0.76
CA ARG A 132 11.56 16.90 0.68
C ARG A 132 10.11 17.06 1.10
N GLY A 133 9.80 16.58 2.29
CA GLY A 133 8.51 16.70 2.93
C GLY A 133 7.90 15.36 3.26
N LEU A 134 6.70 15.36 3.79
CA LEU A 134 5.96 14.17 4.22
C LEU A 134 4.78 13.89 3.26
N ILE A 135 4.71 12.69 2.74
CA ILE A 135 3.57 12.20 1.94
C ILE A 135 3.00 10.98 2.66
N LEU A 136 1.70 11.00 2.93
CA LEU A 136 0.99 9.91 3.59
C LEU A 136 0.04 9.24 2.60
N VAL A 137 0.10 7.91 2.49
CA VAL A 137 -0.87 7.12 1.73
C VAL A 137 -1.75 6.38 2.73
N VAL A 138 -3.05 6.71 2.74
CA VAL A 138 -3.98 6.22 3.76
C VAL A 138 -5.14 5.41 3.16
N GLY A 139 -5.75 4.56 3.97
CA GLY A 139 -6.86 3.70 3.56
C GLY A 139 -6.95 2.45 4.42
N ALA A 140 -8.04 1.72 4.30
CA ALA A 140 -8.25 0.44 4.96
C ALA A 140 -7.23 -0.62 4.50
N THR A 141 -7.14 -1.72 5.23
CA THR A 141 -6.36 -2.89 4.79
C THR A 141 -6.89 -3.41 3.45
N GLY A 142 -5.97 -3.68 2.51
CA GLY A 142 -6.34 -4.15 1.17
C GLY A 142 -6.83 -3.05 0.21
N SER A 143 -6.76 -1.76 0.58
CA SER A 143 -7.12 -0.64 -0.32
C SER A 143 -6.06 -0.34 -1.39
N GLY A 144 -4.92 -1.02 -1.38
CA GLY A 144 -3.86 -0.88 -2.38
C GLY A 144 -2.76 0.12 -2.04
N LYS A 145 -2.63 0.56 -0.78
CA LYS A 145 -1.60 1.52 -0.32
C LYS A 145 -0.18 1.11 -0.72
N SER A 146 0.22 -0.12 -0.39
CA SER A 146 1.57 -0.63 -0.70
C SER A 146 1.84 -0.65 -2.21
N THR A 147 0.81 -1.00 -3.01
CA THR A 147 0.93 -0.99 -4.48
C THR A 147 1.10 0.42 -5.03
N THR A 148 0.39 1.39 -4.47
CA THR A 148 0.49 2.80 -4.85
C THR A 148 1.85 3.36 -4.50
N LEU A 149 2.34 3.14 -3.25
CA LEU A 149 3.69 3.53 -2.84
C LEU A 149 4.75 2.87 -3.71
N ALA A 150 4.61 1.57 -4.00
CA ALA A 150 5.53 0.86 -4.87
C ALA A 150 5.62 1.50 -6.27
N ALA A 151 4.47 1.84 -6.86
CA ALA A 151 4.44 2.51 -8.17
C ALA A 151 5.06 3.91 -8.14
N MET A 152 4.84 4.67 -7.06
CA MET A 152 5.48 5.98 -6.86
C MET A 152 7.00 5.85 -6.74
N ILE A 153 7.48 4.99 -5.86
CA ILE A 153 8.92 4.76 -5.64
C ILE A 153 9.59 4.25 -6.92
N GLU A 154 8.96 3.32 -7.62
CA GLU A 154 9.48 2.79 -8.88
C GLU A 154 9.57 3.90 -9.94
N HIS A 155 8.60 4.82 -9.99
CA HIS A 155 8.67 5.99 -10.87
C HIS A 155 9.90 6.86 -10.54
N ARG A 156 10.18 7.15 -9.26
CA ARG A 156 11.37 7.90 -8.84
C ARG A 156 12.65 7.15 -9.17
N ASN A 157 12.72 5.86 -8.87
CA ASN A 157 13.85 4.98 -9.16
C ASN A 157 14.22 4.98 -10.66
N GLN A 158 13.22 5.08 -11.54
CA GLN A 158 13.44 5.16 -13.00
C GLN A 158 13.91 6.53 -13.48
N ASN A 159 13.53 7.61 -12.80
CA ASN A 159 13.63 8.96 -13.35
C ASN A 159 14.64 9.87 -12.62
N ARG A 160 15.02 9.57 -11.37
CA ARG A 160 15.94 10.41 -10.57
C ARG A 160 17.05 9.57 -9.96
N THR A 161 18.27 10.12 -9.96
CA THR A 161 19.40 9.55 -9.21
C THR A 161 19.24 9.87 -7.73
N GLY A 162 19.77 9.00 -6.86
CA GLY A 162 19.75 9.18 -5.42
C GLY A 162 19.65 7.84 -4.69
N HIS A 163 19.46 7.91 -3.36
CA HIS A 163 19.30 6.76 -2.49
C HIS A 163 17.89 6.72 -1.92
N ILE A 164 17.19 5.62 -2.09
CA ILE A 164 15.87 5.34 -1.56
C ILE A 164 16.00 4.25 -0.51
N LEU A 165 15.68 4.54 0.73
CA LEU A 165 15.65 3.58 1.82
C LEU A 165 14.20 3.22 2.15
N THR A 166 13.89 1.92 2.20
CA THR A 166 12.60 1.45 2.69
C THR A 166 12.77 0.62 3.97
N ILE A 167 11.87 0.82 4.93
CA ILE A 167 11.78 0.06 6.18
C ILE A 167 10.37 -0.51 6.25
N GLU A 168 10.24 -1.82 6.09
CA GLU A 168 8.94 -2.49 5.86
C GLU A 168 8.74 -3.66 6.83
N ASP A 169 7.47 -3.99 7.09
CA ASP A 169 7.06 -5.12 7.93
C ASP A 169 5.76 -5.75 7.38
N PRO A 170 5.91 -6.67 6.40
CA PRO A 170 7.09 -7.08 5.62
C PRO A 170 7.29 -6.32 4.30
N ILE A 171 8.36 -6.66 3.55
CA ILE A 171 8.54 -6.22 2.17
C ILE A 171 7.45 -6.85 1.27
N GLU A 172 6.70 -5.98 0.57
CA GLU A 172 5.59 -6.38 -0.33
C GLU A 172 6.00 -6.44 -1.81
N TYR A 173 6.96 -5.60 -2.21
CA TYR A 173 7.48 -5.50 -3.57
C TYR A 173 9.00 -5.42 -3.57
N LEU A 174 9.64 -6.03 -4.56
CA LEU A 174 11.08 -5.92 -4.73
C LEU A 174 11.42 -4.87 -5.80
N TYR A 175 12.34 -3.97 -5.44
CA TYR A 175 12.90 -3.02 -6.36
C TYR A 175 14.23 -3.52 -6.93
N THR A 176 14.46 -3.24 -8.21
CA THR A 176 15.79 -3.35 -8.81
C THR A 176 16.40 -1.95 -8.86
N HIS A 177 17.69 -1.83 -8.57
CA HIS A 177 18.39 -0.55 -8.74
C HIS A 177 18.33 -0.11 -10.20
N LYS A 178 17.96 1.18 -10.43
CA LYS A 178 17.89 1.78 -11.75
C LYS A 178 18.71 3.06 -11.77
N LYS A 179 18.07 4.25 -11.82
CA LYS A 179 18.78 5.51 -11.60
C LYS A 179 19.10 5.74 -10.13
N SER A 180 18.22 5.26 -9.24
CA SER A 180 18.46 5.28 -7.80
C SER A 180 19.03 3.96 -7.29
N VAL A 181 19.79 4.01 -6.21
CA VAL A 181 20.02 2.86 -5.32
C VAL A 181 18.80 2.71 -4.45
N VAL A 182 18.25 1.50 -4.33
CA VAL A 182 17.08 1.22 -3.48
C VAL A 182 17.45 0.15 -2.48
N ASP A 183 17.59 0.52 -1.23
CA ASP A 183 17.84 -0.39 -0.13
C ASP A 183 16.55 -0.66 0.64
N GLN A 184 16.23 -1.93 0.80
CA GLN A 184 15.01 -2.39 1.47
C GLN A 184 15.38 -3.16 2.73
N ARG A 185 14.84 -2.74 3.87
CA ARG A 185 15.08 -3.37 5.17
C ARG A 185 13.77 -3.91 5.74
N GLU A 186 13.70 -5.21 5.92
CA GLU A 186 12.55 -5.89 6.54
C GLU A 186 12.76 -6.00 8.06
N VAL A 187 11.75 -5.57 8.81
CA VAL A 187 11.75 -5.71 10.28
C VAL A 187 11.70 -7.20 10.66
N GLY A 188 12.56 -7.60 11.56
CA GLY A 188 12.71 -9.00 12.00
C GLY A 188 13.69 -9.82 11.15
N LEU A 189 14.09 -9.33 9.96
CA LEU A 189 15.09 -9.98 9.10
C LEU A 189 16.36 -9.14 8.92
N ASP A 190 16.20 -7.88 8.49
CA ASP A 190 17.30 -6.98 8.17
C ASP A 190 17.54 -5.93 9.27
N THR A 191 16.57 -5.77 10.17
CA THR A 191 16.65 -4.93 11.36
C THR A 191 15.78 -5.51 12.47
N LEU A 192 16.18 -5.29 13.73
CA LEU A 192 15.48 -5.86 14.88
C LEU A 192 14.10 -5.24 15.14
N SER A 193 13.94 -3.95 14.81
CA SER A 193 12.70 -3.22 15.02
C SER A 193 12.63 -1.97 14.15
N TYR A 194 11.42 -1.39 13.99
CA TYR A 194 11.28 -0.06 13.40
C TYR A 194 12.14 0.98 14.13
N GLU A 195 12.18 0.94 15.46
CA GLU A 195 12.96 1.88 16.26
C GLU A 195 14.45 1.84 15.90
N ASN A 196 15.02 0.64 15.81
CA ASN A 196 16.42 0.48 15.44
C ASN A 196 16.70 0.96 14.02
N ALA A 197 15.83 0.63 13.07
CA ALA A 197 15.97 1.05 11.69
C ALA A 197 15.89 2.57 11.55
N LEU A 198 14.87 3.20 12.15
CA LEU A 198 14.66 4.66 12.09
C LEU A 198 15.81 5.44 12.74
N LYS A 199 16.30 5.03 13.92
CA LYS A 199 17.45 5.68 14.55
C LYS A 199 18.71 5.69 13.68
N ASN A 200 18.88 4.70 12.79
CA ASN A 200 20.06 4.58 11.95
C ASN A 200 19.85 5.11 10.52
N ALA A 201 18.61 5.26 10.06
CA ALA A 201 18.26 5.64 8.68
C ALA A 201 19.01 6.90 8.18
N MET A 202 19.15 7.92 9.03
CA MET A 202 19.87 9.16 8.68
C MET A 202 21.36 8.96 8.42
N ARG A 203 21.95 7.89 8.95
CA ARG A 203 23.37 7.57 8.73
C ARG A 203 23.61 6.83 7.41
N GLU A 204 22.52 6.38 6.79
CA GLU A 204 22.53 5.67 5.51
C GLU A 204 22.44 6.65 4.31
N ALA A 205 22.43 7.98 4.60
CA ALA A 205 22.39 9.07 3.61
C ALA A 205 21.28 8.93 2.54
N PRO A 206 20.02 8.67 2.90
CA PRO A 206 18.93 8.53 1.94
C PRO A 206 18.45 9.91 1.45
N ASP A 207 18.00 10.00 0.19
CA ASP A 207 17.20 11.13 -0.32
C ASP A 207 15.71 10.92 -0.05
N VAL A 208 15.29 9.64 -0.04
CA VAL A 208 13.91 9.22 0.22
C VAL A 208 13.88 8.13 1.27
N ILE A 209 12.99 8.27 2.24
CA ILE A 209 12.76 7.27 3.27
C ILE A 209 11.30 6.83 3.20
N GLN A 210 11.06 5.55 2.96
CA GLN A 210 9.74 4.95 3.13
C GLN A 210 9.67 4.24 4.48
N ILE A 211 8.71 4.65 5.30
CA ILE A 211 8.34 3.94 6.53
C ILE A 211 7.07 3.14 6.20
N GLY A 212 7.12 1.83 6.33
CA GLY A 212 6.02 0.93 5.93
C GLY A 212 4.66 1.38 6.47
N GLU A 213 4.57 1.61 7.80
CA GLU A 213 3.34 2.08 8.45
C GLU A 213 3.63 2.87 9.72
N ILE A 214 2.87 3.98 9.91
CA ILE A 214 2.85 4.74 11.16
C ILE A 214 1.70 4.21 12.02
N ARG A 215 2.04 3.66 13.20
CA ARG A 215 1.08 3.13 14.17
C ARG A 215 1.07 3.88 15.51
N GLU A 216 2.12 4.65 15.77
CA GLU A 216 2.39 5.27 17.07
C GLU A 216 3.18 6.58 16.94
N MET A 217 3.22 7.32 18.05
CA MET A 217 3.89 8.63 18.16
C MET A 217 5.35 8.57 17.72
N PHE A 218 6.13 7.58 18.20
CA PHE A 218 7.56 7.47 17.90
C PHE A 218 7.84 7.45 16.39
N THR A 219 7.11 6.62 15.65
CA THR A 219 7.26 6.50 14.19
C THR A 219 6.86 7.79 13.48
N MET A 220 5.79 8.46 13.96
CA MET A 220 5.35 9.75 13.41
C MET A 220 6.37 10.87 13.65
N GLN A 221 6.97 10.93 14.83
CA GLN A 221 8.01 11.90 15.14
C GLN A 221 9.22 11.76 14.21
N HIS A 222 9.65 10.53 13.91
CA HIS A 222 10.74 10.29 12.97
C HIS A 222 10.37 10.70 11.54
N ALA A 223 9.13 10.42 11.10
CA ALA A 223 8.66 10.82 9.77
C ALA A 223 8.68 12.35 9.60
N ILE A 224 8.26 13.11 10.62
CA ILE A 224 8.33 14.56 10.64
C ILE A 224 9.79 15.02 10.64
N ALA A 225 10.62 14.48 11.52
CA ALA A 225 12.04 14.87 11.64
C ALA A 225 12.82 14.65 10.32
N TYR A 226 12.53 13.59 9.57
CA TYR A 226 13.13 13.37 8.25
C TYR A 226 12.69 14.44 7.25
N ALA A 227 11.40 14.77 7.23
CA ALA A 227 10.89 15.83 6.36
C ALA A 227 11.51 17.20 6.67
N GLU A 228 11.68 17.54 7.96
CA GLU A 228 12.32 18.76 8.44
C GLU A 228 13.80 18.85 8.05
N THR A 229 14.51 17.73 8.12
CA THR A 229 15.94 17.65 7.79
C THR A 229 16.22 17.55 6.30
N GLY A 230 15.20 17.70 5.44
CA GLY A 230 15.37 17.85 4.01
C GLY A 230 15.15 16.58 3.18
N HIS A 231 14.63 15.51 3.77
CA HIS A 231 14.36 14.24 3.09
C HIS A 231 12.90 14.17 2.64
N LEU A 232 12.63 13.41 1.59
CA LEU A 232 11.26 13.02 1.25
C LEU A 232 10.89 11.77 2.04
N CYS A 233 9.95 11.93 2.97
CA CYS A 233 9.42 10.83 3.78
C CYS A 233 8.07 10.37 3.23
N LEU A 234 7.94 9.06 3.03
CA LEU A 234 6.71 8.39 2.60
C LEU A 234 6.27 7.42 3.68
N SER A 235 4.99 7.37 3.97
CA SER A 235 4.47 6.34 4.88
C SER A 235 3.02 6.00 4.62
N THR A 236 2.56 4.89 5.21
CA THR A 236 1.14 4.56 5.24
C THR A 236 0.55 4.78 6.62
N LEU A 237 -0.75 5.02 6.65
CA LEU A 237 -1.56 5.12 7.86
C LEU A 237 -2.93 4.50 7.62
N HIS A 238 -3.50 3.87 8.63
CA HIS A 238 -4.88 3.40 8.57
C HIS A 238 -5.85 4.53 8.92
N ALA A 239 -6.43 5.15 7.92
CA ALA A 239 -7.51 6.13 8.03
C ALA A 239 -8.40 6.05 6.78
N ASN A 240 -9.65 6.51 6.85
CA ASN A 240 -10.57 6.40 5.72
C ASN A 240 -10.52 7.59 4.76
N ASN A 241 -10.03 8.76 5.21
CA ASN A 241 -9.85 9.98 4.42
C ASN A 241 -8.77 10.87 5.05
N ALA A 242 -8.47 12.00 4.41
CA ALA A 242 -7.41 12.93 4.83
C ALA A 242 -7.68 13.55 6.21
N ASN A 243 -8.90 13.99 6.50
CA ASN A 243 -9.25 14.57 7.80
C ASN A 243 -9.03 13.54 8.93
N GLN A 244 -9.56 12.31 8.76
CA GLN A 244 -9.35 11.23 9.73
C GLN A 244 -7.87 10.84 9.89
N ALA A 245 -7.06 10.98 8.83
CA ALA A 245 -5.63 10.76 8.92
C ALA A 245 -4.97 11.81 9.82
N LEU A 246 -5.32 13.08 9.64
CA LEU A 246 -4.82 14.16 10.49
C LEU A 246 -5.28 14.00 11.95
N ASP A 247 -6.57 13.72 12.17
CA ASP A 247 -7.11 13.45 13.52
C ASP A 247 -6.38 12.27 14.20
N ARG A 248 -6.13 11.20 13.45
CA ARG A 248 -5.41 10.04 13.97
C ARG A 248 -3.98 10.36 14.35
N ILE A 249 -3.29 11.17 13.54
CA ILE A 249 -1.93 11.64 13.85
C ILE A 249 -1.95 12.48 15.13
N ILE A 250 -2.90 13.41 15.26
CA ILE A 250 -3.05 14.25 16.46
C ILE A 250 -3.24 13.38 17.70
N ASN A 251 -4.08 12.34 17.60
CA ASN A 251 -4.36 11.42 18.70
C ASN A 251 -3.18 10.53 19.12
N PHE A 252 -2.09 10.45 18.34
CA PHE A 252 -0.87 9.80 18.80
C PHE A 252 -0.10 10.63 19.85
N PHE A 253 -0.35 11.93 19.93
CA PHE A 253 0.40 12.87 20.77
C PHE A 253 -0.45 13.33 21.96
N PRO A 254 0.18 13.63 23.11
CA PRO A 254 -0.50 14.24 24.24
C PRO A 254 -0.92 15.68 23.87
N ASP A 255 -1.99 16.19 24.49
CA ASP A 255 -2.54 17.53 24.23
C ASP A 255 -1.49 18.65 24.32
N SER A 256 -0.53 18.52 25.24
CA SER A 256 0.57 19.48 25.41
C SER A 256 1.50 19.59 24.20
N ALA A 257 1.51 18.59 23.30
CA ALA A 257 2.34 18.57 22.10
C ALA A 257 1.57 18.99 20.82
N HIS A 258 0.24 19.15 20.89
CA HIS A 258 -0.57 19.40 19.69
C HIS A 258 -0.19 20.68 18.97
N GLN A 259 0.11 21.78 19.70
CA GLN A 259 0.49 23.04 19.06
C GLN A 259 1.76 22.91 18.20
N GLN A 260 2.79 22.21 18.74
CA GLN A 260 4.01 21.96 17.99
C GLN A 260 3.74 21.03 16.80
N LEU A 261 2.95 19.98 16.99
CA LEU A 261 2.56 19.04 15.93
C LEU A 261 1.84 19.74 14.75
N TYR A 262 0.91 20.66 15.05
CA TYR A 262 0.23 21.44 14.01
C TYR A 262 1.21 22.30 13.22
N MET A 263 2.17 22.94 13.91
CA MET A 263 3.22 23.71 13.26
C MET A 263 4.06 22.80 12.35
N ASP A 264 4.53 21.67 12.86
CA ASP A 264 5.39 20.74 12.12
C ASP A 264 4.68 20.18 10.88
N LEU A 265 3.39 19.76 11.00
CA LEU A 265 2.59 19.29 9.89
C LEU A 265 2.33 20.40 8.87
N SER A 266 2.03 21.63 9.31
CA SER A 266 1.77 22.77 8.42
C SER A 266 2.96 23.15 7.53
N LEU A 267 4.19 22.82 7.97
CA LEU A 267 5.43 23.10 7.23
C LEU A 267 5.90 21.92 6.38
N ASN A 268 5.73 20.72 6.87
CA ASN A 268 6.40 19.53 6.33
C ASN A 268 5.48 18.60 5.53
N LEU A 269 4.17 18.57 5.79
CA LEU A 269 3.23 17.80 4.98
C LEU A 269 3.27 18.29 3.53
N ARG A 270 3.21 17.38 2.55
CA ARG A 270 3.05 17.70 1.12
C ARG A 270 1.70 17.22 0.61
N ALA A 271 1.33 15.99 0.95
CA ALA A 271 0.08 15.42 0.53
C ALA A 271 -0.41 14.33 1.48
N VAL A 272 -1.73 14.16 1.54
CA VAL A 272 -2.38 12.93 2.03
C VAL A 272 -3.15 12.33 0.86
N VAL A 273 -2.80 11.10 0.50
CA VAL A 273 -3.43 10.33 -0.59
C VAL A 273 -4.28 9.23 0.05
N SER A 274 -5.58 9.42 0.06
CA SER A 274 -6.52 8.45 0.63
C SER A 274 -7.05 7.55 -0.48
N GLN A 275 -7.15 6.23 -0.23
CA GLN A 275 -7.48 5.26 -1.27
C GLN A 275 -8.51 4.23 -0.81
N ARG A 276 -9.49 3.99 -1.69
CA ARG A 276 -10.48 2.90 -1.63
C ARG A 276 -10.44 2.11 -2.92
N LEU A 277 -10.70 0.80 -2.89
CA LEU A 277 -10.89 -0.01 -4.09
C LEU A 277 -12.38 -0.26 -4.30
N VAL A 278 -12.87 0.13 -5.46
CA VAL A 278 -14.26 -0.03 -5.90
C VAL A 278 -14.35 -1.06 -7.02
N LYS A 279 -15.50 -1.69 -7.18
CA LYS A 279 -15.73 -2.72 -8.21
C LYS A 279 -16.05 -2.08 -9.55
N GLY A 280 -15.19 -2.28 -10.53
CA GLY A 280 -15.46 -1.89 -11.92
C GLY A 280 -16.50 -2.76 -12.59
N LYS A 281 -17.18 -2.25 -13.61
CA LYS A 281 -18.18 -2.99 -14.42
C LYS A 281 -17.61 -4.27 -15.05
N ASN A 282 -16.31 -4.29 -15.32
CA ASN A 282 -15.62 -5.46 -15.86
C ASN A 282 -15.14 -6.47 -14.78
N GLY A 283 -15.54 -6.27 -13.51
CA GLY A 283 -15.14 -7.09 -12.38
C GLY A 283 -13.75 -6.78 -11.78
N GLN A 284 -12.95 -5.90 -12.40
CA GLN A 284 -11.67 -5.45 -11.85
C GLN A 284 -11.88 -4.47 -10.70
N ARG A 285 -10.96 -4.44 -9.75
CA ARG A 285 -10.93 -3.41 -8.70
C ARG A 285 -10.23 -2.16 -9.22
N LEU A 286 -10.88 -1.02 -9.06
CA LEU A 286 -10.39 0.30 -9.46
C LEU A 286 -10.16 1.17 -8.23
N PRO A 287 -9.08 1.98 -8.18
CA PRO A 287 -8.87 2.91 -7.09
C PRO A 287 -9.76 4.14 -7.23
N ALA A 288 -10.55 4.43 -6.20
CA ALA A 288 -11.06 5.76 -5.93
C ALA A 288 -10.07 6.45 -4.99
N VAL A 289 -9.63 7.64 -5.37
CA VAL A 289 -8.53 8.32 -4.68
C VAL A 289 -8.95 9.73 -4.29
N GLU A 290 -8.78 10.06 -3.01
CA GLU A 290 -8.84 11.42 -2.49
C GLU A 290 -7.41 11.94 -2.36
N ILE A 291 -7.15 13.19 -2.72
CA ILE A 291 -5.84 13.83 -2.63
C ILE A 291 -5.98 15.18 -1.97
N LEU A 292 -5.43 15.31 -0.77
CA LEU A 292 -5.17 16.57 -0.09
C LEU A 292 -3.75 17.03 -0.46
N LEU A 293 -3.61 18.24 -0.98
CA LEU A 293 -2.32 18.90 -1.19
C LEU A 293 -2.13 20.02 -0.19
N LEU A 294 -0.92 20.19 0.32
CA LEU A 294 -0.62 21.31 1.22
C LEU A 294 -0.53 22.62 0.42
N THR A 295 -1.61 23.37 0.38
CA THR A 295 -1.64 24.76 -0.08
C THR A 295 -1.36 25.70 1.08
N THR A 296 -1.09 26.99 0.80
CA THR A 296 -0.92 28.01 1.85
C THR A 296 -2.12 28.06 2.80
N TYR A 297 -3.33 28.01 2.25
CA TYR A 297 -4.55 28.08 3.06
C TYR A 297 -4.76 26.81 3.91
N ILE A 298 -4.51 25.60 3.35
CA ILE A 298 -4.57 24.36 4.11
C ILE A 298 -3.49 24.33 5.21
N SER A 299 -2.29 24.82 4.92
CA SER A 299 -1.23 24.98 5.92
C SER A 299 -1.68 25.85 7.10
N GLU A 300 -2.34 26.98 6.83
CA GLU A 300 -2.91 27.85 7.89
C GLU A 300 -4.00 27.16 8.70
N LEU A 301 -4.88 26.38 8.07
CA LEU A 301 -5.91 25.62 8.77
C LEU A 301 -5.31 24.57 9.69
N ILE A 302 -4.31 23.82 9.21
CA ILE A 302 -3.58 22.84 10.02
C ILE A 302 -2.90 23.53 11.20
N GLN A 303 -2.22 24.65 10.97
CA GLN A 303 -1.54 25.40 12.02
C GLN A 303 -2.49 25.89 13.12
N LYS A 304 -3.73 26.24 12.76
CA LYS A 304 -4.78 26.65 13.70
C LYS A 304 -5.50 25.47 14.37
N GLY A 305 -5.24 24.23 13.92
CA GLY A 305 -5.97 23.04 14.37
C GLY A 305 -7.39 22.91 13.79
N ASP A 306 -7.74 23.69 12.76
CA ASP A 306 -9.05 23.65 12.10
C ASP A 306 -9.08 22.59 10.99
N ILE A 307 -9.00 21.33 11.42
CA ILE A 307 -8.97 20.18 10.49
C ILE A 307 -10.31 19.97 9.79
N HIS A 308 -11.43 20.35 10.44
CA HIS A 308 -12.75 20.09 9.89
C HIS A 308 -13.04 20.89 8.63
N THR A 309 -12.55 22.12 8.52
CA THR A 309 -12.73 23.01 7.36
C THR A 309 -11.97 22.52 6.12
N ILE A 310 -10.93 21.69 6.28
CA ILE A 310 -10.08 21.22 5.16
C ILE A 310 -10.90 20.54 4.07
N LYS A 311 -11.90 19.72 4.43
CA LYS A 311 -12.72 19.00 3.44
C LYS A 311 -13.52 19.96 2.55
N GLU A 312 -14.08 21.03 3.12
CA GLU A 312 -14.82 22.05 2.38
C GLU A 312 -13.91 22.79 1.39
N VAL A 313 -12.66 23.07 1.83
CA VAL A 313 -11.64 23.70 0.98
C VAL A 313 -11.27 22.77 -0.18
N MET A 314 -11.13 21.46 0.07
CA MET A 314 -10.85 20.47 -0.98
C MET A 314 -12.00 20.38 -2.00
N GLU A 315 -13.25 20.45 -1.55
CA GLU A 315 -14.44 20.41 -2.44
C GLU A 315 -14.54 21.64 -3.36
N GLN A 316 -14.16 22.80 -2.85
CA GLN A 316 -14.19 24.09 -3.56
C GLN A 316 -12.89 24.40 -4.30
N GLY A 317 -11.81 23.68 -3.93
CA GLY A 317 -10.46 23.98 -4.39
C GLY A 317 -10.29 23.77 -5.91
N ASN A 318 -9.64 24.75 -6.55
CA ASN A 318 -9.24 24.71 -7.95
C ASN A 318 -7.80 24.23 -8.14
N GLU A 319 -7.14 23.76 -7.08
CA GLU A 319 -5.75 23.28 -7.13
C GLU A 319 -5.65 22.04 -7.99
N ARG A 320 -4.77 22.12 -8.99
CA ARG A 320 -4.60 21.05 -9.95
C ARG A 320 -4.13 19.76 -9.27
N GLY A 321 -4.99 18.74 -9.31
CA GLY A 321 -4.70 17.42 -8.76
C GLY A 321 -5.26 17.17 -7.35
N MET A 322 -5.73 18.20 -6.63
CA MET A 322 -6.52 18.03 -5.41
C MET A 322 -7.91 17.51 -5.76
N GLN A 323 -8.40 16.52 -5.05
CA GLN A 323 -9.75 15.97 -5.26
C GLN A 323 -10.25 15.24 -4.02
N THR A 324 -11.57 15.25 -3.83
CA THR A 324 -12.26 14.44 -2.82
C THR A 324 -12.62 13.05 -3.36
N PHE A 325 -13.01 12.12 -2.46
CA PHE A 325 -13.53 10.82 -2.90
C PHE A 325 -14.74 10.94 -3.79
N ASP A 326 -15.68 11.84 -3.48
CA ASP A 326 -16.91 12.01 -4.26
C ASP A 326 -16.62 12.53 -5.67
N GLN A 327 -15.63 13.40 -5.82
CA GLN A 327 -15.15 13.85 -7.14
C GLN A 327 -14.48 12.70 -7.93
N SER A 328 -13.67 11.87 -7.26
CA SER A 328 -13.05 10.70 -7.88
C SER A 328 -14.09 9.67 -8.32
N LEU A 329 -15.07 9.36 -7.48
CA LEU A 329 -16.15 8.42 -7.77
C LEU A 329 -17.05 8.95 -8.91
N TYR A 330 -17.36 10.23 -8.90
CA TYR A 330 -18.11 10.87 -9.98
C TYR A 330 -17.41 10.73 -11.33
N LYS A 331 -16.08 10.97 -11.36
CA LYS A 331 -15.26 10.79 -12.57
C LYS A 331 -15.28 9.34 -13.06
N LEU A 332 -15.10 8.37 -12.18
CA LEU A 332 -15.17 6.94 -12.53
C LEU A 332 -16.53 6.54 -13.07
N TYR A 333 -17.62 7.11 -12.53
CA TYR A 333 -18.98 6.90 -13.04
C TYR A 333 -19.17 7.52 -14.42
N GLN A 334 -18.77 8.77 -14.63
CA GLN A 334 -18.85 9.45 -15.93
C GLN A 334 -18.05 8.74 -17.02
N GLU A 335 -16.87 8.21 -16.69
CA GLU A 335 -16.06 7.39 -17.59
C GLU A 335 -16.68 6.00 -17.85
N GLY A 336 -17.82 5.69 -17.25
CA GLY A 336 -18.51 4.41 -17.41
C GLY A 336 -17.81 3.22 -16.76
N LYS A 337 -16.80 3.44 -15.92
CA LYS A 337 -15.97 2.41 -15.29
C LYS A 337 -16.64 1.70 -14.13
N ILE A 338 -17.51 2.41 -13.38
CA ILE A 338 -18.27 1.87 -12.24
C ILE A 338 -19.78 2.09 -12.43
N THR A 339 -20.61 1.39 -11.65
CA THR A 339 -22.05 1.59 -11.63
C THR A 339 -22.43 2.73 -10.69
N LEU A 340 -23.65 3.24 -10.82
CA LEU A 340 -24.21 4.24 -9.89
C LEU A 340 -24.25 3.72 -8.45
N GLU A 341 -24.70 2.47 -8.29
CA GLU A 341 -24.78 1.84 -6.97
C GLU A 341 -23.40 1.76 -6.32
N GLU A 342 -22.37 1.37 -7.07
CA GLU A 342 -20.99 1.27 -6.58
C GLU A 342 -20.45 2.67 -6.19
N ALA A 343 -20.71 3.69 -7.01
CA ALA A 343 -20.30 5.06 -6.69
C ALA A 343 -20.96 5.54 -5.39
N LEU A 344 -22.28 5.34 -5.25
CA LEU A 344 -23.02 5.78 -4.05
C LEU A 344 -22.71 4.95 -2.80
N ALA A 345 -22.32 3.67 -2.94
CA ALA A 345 -21.96 2.82 -1.82
C ALA A 345 -20.62 3.25 -1.17
N HIS A 346 -19.73 3.84 -1.95
CA HIS A 346 -18.40 4.28 -1.51
C HIS A 346 -18.25 5.78 -1.32
N ALA A 347 -19.32 6.56 -1.56
CA ALA A 347 -19.32 8.02 -1.39
C ALA A 347 -19.22 8.44 0.07
N ASP A 348 -18.51 9.53 0.33
CA ASP A 348 -18.49 10.18 1.64
C ASP A 348 -19.83 10.90 1.90
N SER A 349 -20.40 11.54 0.86
CA SER A 349 -21.73 12.15 0.90
C SER A 349 -22.61 11.60 -0.23
N ARG A 350 -23.34 10.53 0.09
CA ARG A 350 -24.25 9.87 -0.85
C ARG A 350 -25.27 10.84 -1.49
N ASN A 351 -25.79 11.78 -0.69
CA ASN A 351 -26.79 12.74 -1.16
C ASN A 351 -26.19 13.74 -2.13
N ASN A 352 -25.03 14.31 -1.81
CA ASN A 352 -24.35 15.28 -2.67
C ASN A 352 -23.92 14.64 -3.99
N LEU A 353 -23.34 13.43 -3.94
CA LEU A 353 -22.93 12.71 -5.14
C LEU A 353 -24.14 12.35 -6.01
N SER A 354 -25.25 11.87 -5.42
CA SER A 354 -26.47 11.54 -6.14
C SER A 354 -27.09 12.79 -6.82
N LEU A 355 -27.10 13.93 -6.12
CA LEU A 355 -27.56 15.18 -6.69
C LEU A 355 -26.71 15.64 -7.87
N LYS A 356 -25.40 15.59 -7.71
CA LYS A 356 -24.43 15.96 -8.76
C LYS A 356 -24.60 15.10 -10.02
N ILE A 357 -24.79 13.79 -9.86
CA ILE A 357 -25.02 12.87 -10.98
C ILE A 357 -26.34 13.20 -11.69
N ARG A 358 -27.43 13.40 -10.95
CA ARG A 358 -28.72 13.73 -11.55
C ARG A 358 -28.68 15.04 -12.32
N LEU A 359 -28.03 16.07 -11.81
CA LEU A 359 -27.91 17.37 -12.50
C LEU A 359 -27.14 17.22 -13.81
N SER A 360 -26.05 16.43 -13.82
CA SER A 360 -25.29 16.21 -15.05
C SER A 360 -26.04 15.37 -16.10
N ASP A 361 -26.89 14.44 -15.67
CA ASP A 361 -27.71 13.63 -16.59
C ASP A 361 -28.87 14.49 -17.19
N THR A 362 -29.32 15.54 -16.48
CA THR A 362 -30.36 16.49 -16.99
C THR A 362 -29.79 17.52 -17.95
N ASP A 363 -28.53 17.94 -17.79
CA ASP A 363 -27.87 18.87 -18.74
C ASP A 363 -27.60 18.23 -20.12
N GLY A 364 -27.66 16.90 -20.22
CA GLY A 364 -27.57 16.14 -21.47
C GLY A 364 -28.88 15.93 -22.21
N VAL A 365 -30.00 16.27 -21.60
CA VAL A 365 -31.35 16.24 -22.24
C VAL A 365 -31.72 17.65 -22.69
N ALA A 366 -31.54 17.93 -23.97
CA ALA A 366 -32.05 19.17 -24.59
C ALA A 366 -33.51 19.35 -24.18
N ALA A 367 -33.83 20.55 -23.68
CA ALA A 367 -35.20 20.93 -23.29
C ALA A 367 -36.18 20.56 -24.42
N PRO A 368 -37.28 19.84 -24.15
CA PRO A 368 -38.30 19.64 -25.14
C PRO A 368 -38.86 21.00 -25.57
N GLY A 369 -38.91 21.19 -26.89
CA GLY A 369 -39.24 22.36 -27.65
C GLY A 369 -40.11 23.43 -26.99
N GLY A 370 -39.75 24.68 -27.28
CA GLY A 370 -40.39 25.89 -26.79
C GLY A 370 -41.92 25.85 -26.89
N LEU A 371 -42.52 26.25 -25.79
CA LEU A 371 -43.92 26.74 -25.79
C LEU A 371 -43.95 28.01 -26.67
N GLY A 372 -44.31 27.84 -27.93
CA GLY A 372 -44.70 28.94 -28.79
C GLY A 372 -46.01 29.55 -28.27
N VAL A 373 -45.97 30.78 -27.83
CA VAL A 373 -47.14 31.58 -27.58
C VAL A 373 -47.77 31.85 -28.95
N ALA A 374 -48.99 31.35 -29.20
CA ALA A 374 -49.76 31.71 -30.35
C ALA A 374 -50.13 33.18 -30.22
N GLU A 375 -49.66 34.02 -31.17
CA GLU A 375 -50.17 35.35 -31.35
C GLU A 375 -51.59 35.22 -31.96
N ASP A 376 -52.58 35.49 -31.15
CA ASP A 376 -53.95 35.74 -31.63
C ASP A 376 -54.00 37.09 -32.36
N GLN A 377 -54.48 37.02 -33.59
CA GLN A 377 -54.88 38.18 -34.41
C GLN A 377 -56.10 38.91 -33.78
N PHE A 378 -55.92 40.16 -33.51
CA PHE A 378 -56.95 41.18 -33.72
C PHE A 378 -56.32 42.48 -34.20
#